data_30b03eda8c4c0baa06fad3d72ff6073d
#
_entry.id   30b03eda8c4c0baa06fad3d72ff6073d
#
_cell.length_a   1.000
_cell.length_b   1.000
_cell.length_c   1.000
_cell.angle_alpha   90.00
_cell.angle_beta   90.00
_cell.angle_gamma   90.00
#
_symmetry.space_group_name_H-M   'P 1'
#
loop_
_entity.id
_entity.type
_entity.pdbx_description
1 polymer ?
#
loop_
_entity_poly.entity_id
_entity_poly.type
_entity_poly.pdbx_seq_one_letter_code
_entity_poly.pdbx_strand_id
1 'polypeptide(L)'
;GGQTGASGGENTNDAGAPTSGKPALSDPVFAGALRVGQALEGGAGPVVGVWRRAPLQALARLHMLAAADQVDDDRLWRPRSDADVGPRLELLADVVTHPTLASAPVVAAVAHGELLTLRPFGCADGVVARAVSRLVTIATGLDPHGLGVPEVIWMRQPAEYHDAARRFAGGTPDGVAGWLLLCCGAMLDGAREALSIAESLSPG
;
A
#
# COMPACT_ATOMS: atom_id res chain seq x y z
N GLY A 1 -38.75 -40.80 42.44
CA GLY A 1 -37.52 -41.27 41.90
C GLY A 1 -37.19 -40.53 40.61
N GLY A 2 -35.97 -40.10 40.41
CA GLY A 2 -35.47 -39.68 39.09
C GLY A 2 -35.01 -38.24 39.07
N GLN A 3 -33.77 -37.99 39.50
CA GLN A 3 -33.03 -36.78 39.24
C GLN A 3 -32.41 -36.88 37.86
N THR A 4 -32.54 -35.84 37.04
CA THR A 4 -31.74 -35.64 35.84
C THR A 4 -30.98 -34.33 35.99
N GLY A 5 -29.64 -34.42 36.09
CA GLY A 5 -28.73 -33.30 36.11
C GLY A 5 -28.58 -32.69 34.74
N ALA A 6 -28.67 -31.36 34.63
CA ALA A 6 -28.31 -30.59 33.46
C ALA A 6 -26.86 -30.12 33.61
N SER A 7 -26.00 -30.59 32.72
CA SER A 7 -24.62 -30.13 32.55
C SER A 7 -24.62 -28.89 31.66
N GLY A 8 -24.29 -27.75 32.27
CA GLY A 8 -24.03 -26.51 31.52
C GLY A 8 -22.65 -26.57 30.88
N GLY A 9 -22.60 -26.51 29.54
CA GLY A 9 -21.37 -26.30 28.80
C GLY A 9 -21.12 -24.79 28.68
N GLU A 10 -20.15 -24.27 29.38
CA GLU A 10 -19.59 -22.93 29.14
C GLU A 10 -18.76 -22.96 27.88
N ASN A 11 -19.27 -22.28 26.86
CA ASN A 11 -18.56 -22.05 25.60
C ASN A 11 -17.78 -20.74 25.77
N THR A 12 -16.55 -20.82 26.25
CA THR A 12 -15.62 -19.69 26.28
C THR A 12 -15.10 -19.46 24.89
N ASN A 13 -15.69 -18.49 24.19
CA ASN A 13 -15.09 -17.88 22.98
C ASN A 13 -13.83 -17.12 23.41
N ASP A 14 -12.73 -17.80 23.35
CA ASP A 14 -11.39 -17.18 23.40
C ASP A 14 -11.15 -16.44 22.08
N ALA A 15 -11.53 -15.16 22.06
CA ALA A 15 -11.17 -14.25 21.00
C ALA A 15 -9.66 -13.95 21.15
N GLY A 16 -8.83 -14.76 20.48
CA GLY A 16 -7.39 -14.59 20.43
C GLY A 16 -7.01 -13.17 20.04
N ALA A 17 -6.37 -12.45 20.95
CA ALA A 17 -5.74 -11.17 20.69
C ALA A 17 -4.72 -11.32 19.54
N PRO A 18 -4.55 -10.31 18.65
CA PRO A 18 -3.57 -10.38 17.58
C PRO A 18 -2.17 -10.49 18.20
N THR A 19 -1.53 -11.62 18.00
CA THR A 19 -0.15 -11.86 18.39
C THR A 19 0.75 -10.88 17.61
N SER A 20 1.34 -9.93 18.31
CA SER A 20 2.39 -9.04 17.82
C SER A 20 3.70 -9.83 17.60
N GLY A 21 3.68 -10.78 16.66
CA GLY A 21 4.85 -11.53 16.22
C GLY A 21 5.45 -10.87 14.99
N LYS A 22 6.79 -10.84 14.88
CA LYS A 22 7.45 -10.53 13.60
C LYS A 22 6.87 -11.46 12.52
N PRO A 23 6.48 -10.94 11.33
CA PRO A 23 6.00 -11.79 10.25
C PRO A 23 7.06 -12.85 9.94
N ALA A 24 6.64 -14.12 9.88
CA ALA A 24 7.54 -15.18 9.48
C ALA A 24 7.93 -14.98 8.01
N LEU A 25 9.17 -15.32 7.64
CA LEU A 25 9.63 -15.27 6.25
C LEU A 25 8.76 -16.10 5.30
N SER A 26 8.01 -17.06 5.85
CA SER A 26 7.01 -17.88 5.16
C SER A 26 5.62 -17.20 4.99
N ASP A 27 5.41 -16.00 5.53
CA ASP A 27 4.17 -15.25 5.31
C ASP A 27 4.13 -14.77 3.85
N PRO A 28 3.16 -15.21 3.03
CA PRO A 28 3.08 -14.85 1.61
C PRO A 28 2.91 -13.35 1.38
N VAL A 29 2.26 -12.62 2.30
CA VAL A 29 2.13 -11.16 2.21
C VAL A 29 3.48 -10.49 2.43
N PHE A 30 4.24 -10.94 3.42
CA PHE A 30 5.58 -10.43 3.69
C PHE A 30 6.56 -10.74 2.54
N ALA A 31 6.55 -11.97 2.03
CA ALA A 31 7.36 -12.37 0.88
C ALA A 31 7.03 -11.53 -0.37
N GLY A 32 5.74 -11.27 -0.63
CA GLY A 32 5.29 -10.40 -1.70
C GLY A 32 5.75 -8.96 -1.54
N ALA A 33 5.64 -8.39 -0.32
CA ALA A 33 6.11 -7.05 -0.03
C ALA A 33 7.63 -6.90 -0.24
N LEU A 34 8.41 -7.93 0.14
CA LEU A 34 9.86 -7.96 -0.06
C LEU A 34 10.23 -7.97 -1.56
N ARG A 35 9.58 -8.82 -2.38
CA ARG A 35 9.79 -8.85 -3.84
C ARG A 35 9.49 -7.49 -4.50
N VAL A 36 8.40 -6.85 -4.08
CA VAL A 36 8.04 -5.51 -4.56
C VAL A 36 9.07 -4.47 -4.13
N GLY A 37 9.53 -4.51 -2.88
CA GLY A 37 10.60 -3.64 -2.37
C GLY A 37 11.86 -3.76 -3.21
N GLN A 38 12.33 -4.98 -3.46
CA GLN A 38 13.51 -5.27 -4.29
C GLN A 38 13.34 -4.77 -5.73
N ALA A 39 12.14 -4.88 -6.31
CA ALA A 39 11.87 -4.38 -7.67
C ALA A 39 11.91 -2.85 -7.79
N LEU A 40 11.75 -2.14 -6.67
CA LEU A 40 11.82 -0.67 -6.59
C LEU A 40 13.15 -0.16 -6.00
N GLU A 41 14.05 -1.07 -5.62
CA GLU A 41 15.34 -0.71 -5.04
C GLU A 41 16.22 0.04 -6.04
N GLY A 42 16.98 1.03 -5.54
CA GLY A 42 17.87 1.84 -6.38
C GLY A 42 17.19 2.90 -7.26
N GLY A 43 15.88 3.08 -7.15
CA GLY A 43 15.15 4.23 -7.71
C GLY A 43 14.97 4.29 -9.22
N ALA A 44 15.73 3.54 -10.01
CA ALA A 44 15.74 3.64 -11.47
C ALA A 44 15.44 2.31 -12.20
N GLY A 45 14.74 1.40 -11.52
CA GLY A 45 14.45 0.08 -12.07
C GLY A 45 13.53 0.10 -13.30
N PRO A 46 13.45 -1.03 -14.02
CA PRO A 46 12.59 -1.18 -15.20
C PRO A 46 11.13 -0.80 -14.96
N VAL A 47 10.65 -0.94 -13.70
CA VAL A 47 9.27 -0.63 -13.32
C VAL A 47 8.98 0.87 -13.46
N VAL A 48 9.92 1.76 -13.12
CA VAL A 48 9.77 3.22 -13.29
C VAL A 48 9.59 3.59 -14.76
N GLY A 49 10.40 2.98 -15.65
CA GLY A 49 10.28 3.20 -17.08
C GLY A 49 8.96 2.73 -17.66
N VAL A 50 8.41 1.61 -17.16
CA VAL A 50 7.07 1.12 -17.52
C VAL A 50 6.00 2.05 -16.97
N TRP A 51 6.10 2.47 -15.69
CA TRP A 51 5.14 3.37 -15.05
C TRP A 51 4.90 4.65 -15.85
N ARG A 52 5.97 5.29 -16.32
CA ARG A 52 5.88 6.54 -17.09
C ARG A 52 5.16 6.41 -18.44
N ARG A 53 5.07 5.22 -19.02
CA ARG A 53 4.50 4.99 -20.35
C ARG A 53 3.23 4.17 -20.35
N ALA A 54 3.10 3.26 -19.40
CA ALA A 54 2.03 2.28 -19.32
C ALA A 54 1.75 1.91 -17.84
N PRO A 55 1.16 2.83 -17.05
CA PRO A 55 0.96 2.64 -15.61
C PRO A 55 0.18 1.37 -15.27
N LEU A 56 -0.83 1.00 -16.08
CA LEU A 56 -1.60 -0.23 -15.85
C LEU A 56 -0.74 -1.50 -15.99
N GLN A 57 0.25 -1.50 -16.88
CA GLN A 57 1.21 -2.61 -16.99
C GLN A 57 2.15 -2.66 -15.78
N ALA A 58 2.56 -1.49 -15.26
CA ALA A 58 3.35 -1.43 -14.04
C ALA A 58 2.55 -1.94 -12.83
N LEU A 59 1.26 -1.58 -12.71
CA LEU A 59 0.36 -2.11 -11.69
C LEU A 59 0.25 -3.63 -11.76
N ALA A 60 0.00 -4.17 -12.95
CA ALA A 60 -0.06 -5.61 -13.18
C ALA A 60 1.23 -6.32 -12.73
N ARG A 61 2.40 -5.75 -13.06
CA ARG A 61 3.70 -6.28 -12.65
C ARG A 61 3.91 -6.22 -11.15
N LEU A 62 3.54 -5.11 -10.49
CA LEU A 62 3.62 -4.99 -9.03
C LEU A 62 2.69 -6.02 -8.35
N HIS A 63 1.48 -6.21 -8.86
CA HIS A 63 0.57 -7.22 -8.34
C HIS A 63 1.12 -8.65 -8.51
N MET A 64 1.71 -8.98 -9.65
CA MET A 64 2.37 -10.29 -9.85
C MET A 64 3.44 -10.55 -8.77
N LEU A 65 4.28 -9.56 -8.46
CA LEU A 65 5.30 -9.68 -7.43
C LEU A 65 4.70 -9.78 -6.02
N ALA A 66 3.66 -8.99 -5.75
CA ALA A 66 3.03 -8.93 -4.45
C ALA A 66 2.21 -10.17 -4.10
N ALA A 67 1.55 -10.78 -5.11
CA ALA A 67 0.53 -11.81 -4.91
C ALA A 67 0.95 -13.22 -5.35
N ALA A 68 2.18 -13.43 -5.82
CA ALA A 68 2.64 -14.71 -6.39
C ALA A 68 2.37 -15.95 -5.51
N ASP A 69 2.38 -15.79 -4.18
CA ASP A 69 2.13 -16.88 -3.24
C ASP A 69 0.72 -16.82 -2.61
N GLN A 70 -0.16 -15.96 -3.13
CA GLN A 70 -1.48 -15.70 -2.53
C GLN A 70 -2.65 -16.11 -3.43
N VAL A 71 -2.45 -16.17 -4.73
CA VAL A 71 -3.46 -16.50 -5.73
C VAL A 71 -2.87 -17.35 -6.85
N ASP A 72 -3.75 -18.06 -7.57
CA ASP A 72 -3.39 -18.84 -8.76
C ASP A 72 -2.94 -17.95 -9.92
N ASP A 73 -2.14 -18.49 -10.83
CA ASP A 73 -1.51 -17.77 -11.93
C ASP A 73 -2.51 -17.06 -12.85
N ASP A 74 -3.71 -17.60 -13.02
CA ASP A 74 -4.76 -17.01 -13.85
C ASP A 74 -5.38 -15.75 -13.26
N ARG A 75 -5.21 -15.53 -11.95
CA ARG A 75 -5.66 -14.34 -11.22
C ARG A 75 -4.55 -13.29 -11.04
N LEU A 76 -3.30 -13.67 -11.24
CA LEU A 76 -2.19 -12.72 -11.21
C LEU A 76 -2.41 -11.65 -12.29
N TRP A 77 -1.99 -10.41 -12.02
CA TRP A 77 -2.04 -9.24 -12.91
C TRP A 77 -3.42 -8.81 -13.43
N ARG A 78 -4.49 -9.56 -13.17
CA ARG A 78 -5.84 -9.24 -13.65
C ARG A 78 -6.62 -8.45 -12.60
N PRO A 79 -7.08 -7.22 -12.91
CA PRO A 79 -8.03 -6.52 -12.07
C PRO A 79 -9.36 -7.28 -12.00
N ARG A 80 -10.09 -7.05 -10.93
CA ARG A 80 -11.47 -7.54 -10.76
C ARG A 80 -12.37 -6.98 -11.87
N SER A 81 -13.40 -7.74 -12.24
CA SER A 81 -14.33 -7.39 -13.32
C SER A 81 -15.49 -6.48 -12.88
N ASP A 82 -15.41 -5.88 -11.69
CA ASP A 82 -16.44 -4.93 -11.23
C ASP A 82 -16.47 -3.70 -12.15
N ALA A 83 -17.66 -3.18 -12.39
CA ALA A 83 -17.91 -2.18 -13.44
C ALA A 83 -17.15 -0.85 -13.22
N ASP A 84 -16.78 -0.53 -11.98
CA ASP A 84 -16.07 0.69 -11.61
C ASP A 84 -14.54 0.54 -11.65
N VAL A 85 -14.01 -0.67 -11.59
CA VAL A 85 -12.56 -0.91 -11.48
C VAL A 85 -11.80 -0.44 -12.73
N GLY A 86 -12.23 -0.84 -13.90
CA GLY A 86 -11.58 -0.45 -15.16
C GLY A 86 -11.53 1.06 -15.36
N PRO A 87 -12.68 1.76 -15.37
CA PRO A 87 -12.71 3.21 -15.55
C PRO A 87 -11.89 4.00 -14.52
N ARG A 88 -11.87 3.56 -13.25
CA ARG A 88 -11.07 4.23 -12.21
C ARG A 88 -9.58 4.01 -12.38
N LEU A 89 -9.16 2.81 -12.83
CA LEU A 89 -7.76 2.55 -13.17
C LEU A 89 -7.30 3.36 -14.38
N GLU A 90 -8.15 3.51 -15.40
CA GLU A 90 -7.87 4.36 -16.57
C GLU A 90 -7.72 5.83 -16.13
N LEU A 91 -8.64 6.35 -15.31
CA LEU A 91 -8.54 7.70 -14.76
C LEU A 91 -7.25 7.89 -13.93
N LEU A 92 -6.88 6.91 -13.10
CA LEU A 92 -5.62 6.94 -12.37
C LEU A 92 -4.42 7.01 -13.32
N ALA A 93 -4.43 6.19 -14.39
CA ALA A 93 -3.38 6.20 -15.40
C ALA A 93 -3.25 7.57 -16.06
N ASP A 94 -4.36 8.22 -16.38
CA ASP A 94 -4.40 9.57 -16.92
C ASP A 94 -3.80 10.60 -15.96
N VAL A 95 -4.20 10.56 -14.69
CA VAL A 95 -3.69 11.49 -13.66
C VAL A 95 -2.16 11.40 -13.49
N VAL A 96 -1.58 10.20 -13.59
CA VAL A 96 -0.14 10.00 -13.35
C VAL A 96 0.73 10.17 -14.60
N THR A 97 0.15 10.18 -15.80
CA THR A 97 0.90 10.30 -17.07
C THR A 97 0.76 11.67 -17.71
N HIS A 98 -0.33 12.38 -17.47
CA HIS A 98 -0.54 13.71 -18.03
C HIS A 98 0.06 14.82 -17.14
N PRO A 99 0.46 15.94 -17.74
CA PRO A 99 0.93 17.09 -16.98
C PRO A 99 -0.15 17.57 -16.00
N THR A 100 0.23 17.76 -14.74
CA THR A 100 -0.64 18.27 -13.69
C THR A 100 0.02 19.41 -12.92
N LEU A 101 -0.79 20.33 -12.38
CA LEU A 101 -0.33 21.36 -11.45
C LEU A 101 -0.20 20.83 -10.01
N ALA A 102 -0.70 19.63 -9.75
CA ALA A 102 -0.56 19.01 -8.43
C ALA A 102 0.90 18.65 -8.16
N SER A 103 1.37 18.92 -6.94
CA SER A 103 2.72 18.54 -6.53
C SER A 103 2.88 17.01 -6.42
N ALA A 104 4.10 16.53 -6.58
CA ALA A 104 4.42 15.10 -6.54
C ALA A 104 3.89 14.37 -5.27
N PRO A 105 4.00 14.93 -4.05
CA PRO A 105 3.41 14.30 -2.86
C PRO A 105 1.89 14.13 -2.96
N VAL A 106 1.19 15.10 -3.55
CA VAL A 106 -0.26 15.05 -3.73
C VAL A 106 -0.63 13.94 -4.73
N VAL A 107 0.06 13.86 -5.86
CA VAL A 107 -0.17 12.79 -6.86
C VAL A 107 0.10 11.42 -6.25
N ALA A 108 1.18 11.27 -5.48
CA ALA A 108 1.52 10.02 -4.80
C ALA A 108 0.44 9.63 -3.77
N ALA A 109 -0.06 10.59 -2.99
CA ALA A 109 -1.11 10.36 -2.01
C ALA A 109 -2.45 9.99 -2.67
N VAL A 110 -2.83 10.64 -3.78
CA VAL A 110 -4.04 10.29 -4.54
C VAL A 110 -3.93 8.89 -5.12
N ALA A 111 -2.83 8.56 -5.79
CA ALA A 111 -2.61 7.22 -6.36
C ALA A 111 -2.63 6.13 -5.29
N HIS A 112 -2.04 6.40 -4.13
CA HIS A 112 -2.06 5.51 -2.98
C HIS A 112 -3.48 5.29 -2.47
N GLY A 113 -4.22 6.37 -2.17
CA GLY A 113 -5.58 6.29 -1.64
C GLY A 113 -6.54 5.60 -2.60
N GLU A 114 -6.42 5.90 -3.89
CA GLU A 114 -7.23 5.29 -4.94
C GLU A 114 -7.05 3.76 -4.97
N LEU A 115 -5.83 3.28 -5.06
CA LEU A 115 -5.56 1.83 -5.12
C LEU A 115 -5.88 1.11 -3.81
N LEU A 116 -5.62 1.74 -2.66
CA LEU A 116 -5.90 1.18 -1.36
C LEU A 116 -7.40 0.97 -1.13
N THR A 117 -8.23 1.89 -1.61
CA THR A 117 -9.69 1.87 -1.41
C THR A 117 -10.45 1.14 -2.52
N LEU A 118 -10.01 1.27 -3.76
CA LEU A 118 -10.57 0.55 -4.90
C LEU A 118 -10.32 -0.97 -4.80
N ARG A 119 -9.15 -1.36 -4.30
CA ARG A 119 -8.71 -2.76 -4.19
C ARG A 119 -8.86 -3.52 -5.52
N PRO A 120 -8.20 -3.05 -6.57
CA PRO A 120 -8.49 -3.51 -7.94
C PRO A 120 -8.22 -4.99 -8.16
N PHE A 121 -7.39 -5.63 -7.37
CA PHE A 121 -7.03 -7.05 -7.53
C PHE A 121 -7.69 -7.96 -6.48
N GLY A 122 -8.20 -7.40 -5.38
CA GLY A 122 -8.84 -8.16 -4.30
C GLY A 122 -7.85 -8.82 -3.32
N CYS A 123 -6.57 -8.92 -3.67
CA CYS A 123 -5.50 -9.38 -2.78
C CYS A 123 -4.25 -8.54 -2.99
N ALA A 124 -3.37 -8.49 -2.00
CA ALA A 124 -2.13 -7.71 -2.00
C ALA A 124 -2.28 -6.21 -2.36
N ASP A 125 -3.51 -5.70 -2.49
CA ASP A 125 -3.80 -4.32 -2.90
C ASP A 125 -3.11 -3.27 -2.03
N GLY A 126 -3.01 -3.51 -0.72
CA GLY A 126 -2.29 -2.62 0.18
C GLY A 126 -0.78 -2.55 -0.10
N VAL A 127 -0.17 -3.66 -0.49
CA VAL A 127 1.25 -3.71 -0.91
C VAL A 127 1.41 -2.92 -2.20
N VAL A 128 0.54 -3.17 -3.19
CA VAL A 128 0.56 -2.46 -4.49
C VAL A 128 0.33 -0.96 -4.30
N ALA A 129 -0.63 -0.55 -3.47
CA ALA A 129 -0.94 0.85 -3.22
C ALA A 129 0.26 1.63 -2.63
N ARG A 130 0.93 1.07 -1.63
CA ARG A 130 2.15 1.66 -1.05
C ARG A 130 3.31 1.69 -2.04
N ALA A 131 3.49 0.60 -2.80
CA ALA A 131 4.50 0.53 -3.86
C ALA A 131 4.30 1.61 -4.93
N VAL A 132 3.04 1.89 -5.31
CA VAL A 132 2.72 2.94 -6.28
C VAL A 132 2.99 4.33 -5.70
N SER A 133 2.68 4.59 -4.44
CA SER A 133 3.07 5.85 -3.78
C SER A 133 4.58 6.09 -3.93
N ARG A 134 5.40 5.10 -3.61
CA ARG A 134 6.86 5.14 -3.77
C ARG A 134 7.27 5.30 -5.23
N LEU A 135 6.63 4.57 -6.14
CA LEU A 135 6.92 4.64 -7.57
C LEU A 135 6.65 6.04 -8.15
N VAL A 136 5.58 6.71 -7.70
CA VAL A 136 5.30 8.10 -8.08
C VAL A 136 6.38 9.04 -7.57
N THR A 137 6.82 8.93 -6.31
CA THR A 137 7.89 9.80 -5.78
C THR A 137 9.22 9.61 -6.51
N ILE A 138 9.57 8.38 -6.89
CA ILE A 138 10.74 8.08 -7.72
C ILE A 138 10.56 8.66 -9.14
N ALA A 139 9.44 8.38 -9.79
CA ALA A 139 9.19 8.78 -11.16
C ALA A 139 9.13 10.30 -11.36
N THR A 140 8.65 11.04 -10.36
CA THR A 140 8.58 12.51 -10.39
C THR A 140 9.89 13.19 -9.97
N GLY A 141 10.86 12.42 -9.44
CA GLY A 141 12.14 12.96 -8.94
C GLY A 141 12.04 13.59 -7.54
N LEU A 142 10.92 13.41 -6.83
CA LEU A 142 10.79 13.84 -5.43
C LEU A 142 11.74 13.04 -4.50
N ASP A 143 11.78 11.73 -4.71
CA ASP A 143 12.70 10.81 -4.04
C ASP A 143 13.30 9.86 -5.08
N PRO A 144 14.26 10.32 -5.89
CA PRO A 144 14.73 9.58 -7.06
C PRO A 144 15.41 8.25 -6.73
N HIS A 145 15.87 8.10 -5.50
CA HIS A 145 16.51 6.87 -5.01
C HIS A 145 15.59 6.00 -4.16
N GLY A 146 14.39 6.46 -3.85
CA GLY A 146 13.41 5.73 -3.04
C GLY A 146 13.88 5.48 -1.62
N LEU A 147 14.55 6.46 -1.00
CA LEU A 147 15.12 6.35 0.35
C LEU A 147 14.12 6.64 1.47
N GLY A 148 13.07 7.39 1.18
CA GLY A 148 12.03 7.71 2.15
C GLY A 148 11.28 6.46 2.61
N VAL A 149 10.90 6.41 3.89
CA VAL A 149 10.23 5.27 4.52
C VAL A 149 8.90 5.68 5.19
N PRO A 150 7.93 6.23 4.45
CA PRO A 150 6.64 6.66 5.01
C PRO A 150 5.87 5.50 5.65
N GLU A 151 6.13 4.26 5.24
CA GLU A 151 5.53 3.06 5.79
C GLU A 151 5.76 2.91 7.29
N VAL A 152 6.90 3.37 7.81
CA VAL A 152 7.20 3.35 9.25
C VAL A 152 6.18 4.18 10.04
N ILE A 153 5.76 5.32 9.49
CA ILE A 153 4.77 6.19 10.13
C ILE A 153 3.38 5.54 10.12
N TRP A 154 2.96 5.00 8.96
CA TRP A 154 1.66 4.30 8.83
C TRP A 154 1.60 3.06 9.72
N MET A 155 2.71 2.35 9.92
CA MET A 155 2.79 1.20 10.82
C MET A 155 2.70 1.59 12.30
N ARG A 156 3.16 2.79 12.67
CA ARG A 156 3.04 3.29 14.05
C ARG A 156 1.60 3.69 14.41
N GLN A 157 0.79 4.06 13.40
CA GLN A 157 -0.58 4.56 13.58
C GLN A 157 -1.57 3.86 12.62
N PRO A 158 -1.70 2.52 12.67
CA PRO A 158 -2.47 1.78 11.67
C PRO A 158 -3.97 2.11 11.69
N ALA A 159 -4.55 2.40 12.84
CA ALA A 159 -5.96 2.77 12.95
C ALA A 159 -6.23 4.11 12.25
N GLU A 160 -5.40 5.12 12.48
CA GLU A 160 -5.54 6.44 11.85
C GLU A 160 -5.37 6.33 10.32
N TYR A 161 -4.38 5.58 9.85
CA TYR A 161 -4.16 5.31 8.44
C TYR A 161 -5.39 4.69 7.76
N HIS A 162 -5.97 3.66 8.35
CA HIS A 162 -7.16 3.02 7.78
C HIS A 162 -8.40 3.89 7.87
N ASP A 163 -8.56 4.68 8.93
CA ASP A 163 -9.67 5.62 9.08
C ASP A 163 -9.59 6.76 8.06
N ALA A 164 -8.40 7.31 7.83
CA ALA A 164 -8.19 8.33 6.81
C ALA A 164 -8.46 7.79 5.40
N ALA A 165 -8.03 6.55 5.10
CA ALA A 165 -8.32 5.91 3.83
C ALA A 165 -9.84 5.72 3.61
N ARG A 166 -10.59 5.31 4.64
CA ARG A 166 -12.06 5.21 4.54
C ARG A 166 -12.72 6.57 4.29
N ARG A 167 -12.25 7.64 4.94
CA ARG A 167 -12.77 8.99 4.69
C ARG A 167 -12.43 9.49 3.29
N PHE A 168 -11.22 9.17 2.79
CA PHE A 168 -10.84 9.46 1.40
C PHE A 168 -11.79 8.78 0.40
N ALA A 169 -12.13 7.50 0.61
CA ALA A 169 -13.05 6.76 -0.23
C ALA A 169 -14.45 7.40 -0.31
N GLY A 170 -14.85 8.15 0.72
CA GLY A 170 -16.12 8.91 0.73
C GLY A 170 -16.13 10.11 -0.22
N GLY A 171 -14.99 10.54 -0.75
CA GLY A 171 -14.86 11.61 -1.76
C GLY A 171 -15.24 13.00 -1.25
N THR A 172 -15.43 13.19 0.06
CA THR A 172 -15.72 14.51 0.61
C THR A 172 -14.46 15.38 0.65
N PRO A 173 -14.56 16.72 0.50
CA PRO A 173 -13.39 17.60 0.57
C PRO A 173 -12.55 17.38 1.83
N ASP A 174 -13.18 17.26 3.00
CA ASP A 174 -12.48 17.04 4.27
C ASP A 174 -11.82 15.64 4.33
N GLY A 175 -12.48 14.61 3.81
CA GLY A 175 -11.91 13.26 3.74
C GLY A 175 -10.69 13.20 2.84
N VAL A 176 -10.76 13.84 1.67
CA VAL A 176 -9.62 13.95 0.75
C VAL A 176 -8.49 14.76 1.37
N ALA A 177 -8.78 15.94 1.92
CA ALA A 177 -7.77 16.79 2.56
C ALA A 177 -7.08 16.07 3.72
N GLY A 178 -7.83 15.39 4.59
CA GLY A 178 -7.27 14.63 5.71
C GLY A 178 -6.33 13.52 5.26
N TRP A 179 -6.67 12.79 4.20
CA TRP A 179 -5.82 11.78 3.60
C TRP A 179 -4.52 12.36 3.01
N LEU A 180 -4.64 13.46 2.26
CA LEU A 180 -3.48 14.13 1.67
C LEU A 180 -2.51 14.62 2.75
N LEU A 181 -3.02 15.24 3.83
CA LEU A 181 -2.22 15.71 4.94
C LEU A 181 -1.51 14.56 5.65
N LEU A 182 -2.22 13.46 5.91
CA LEU A 182 -1.62 12.26 6.52
C LEU A 182 -0.49 11.69 5.65
N CYS A 183 -0.71 11.53 4.35
CA CYS A 183 0.29 10.98 3.45
C CYS A 183 1.50 11.91 3.28
N CYS A 184 1.28 13.21 3.09
CA CYS A 184 2.38 14.18 2.95
C CYS A 184 3.19 14.28 4.26
N GLY A 185 2.53 14.26 5.41
CA GLY A 185 3.18 14.21 6.72
C GLY A 185 4.06 12.97 6.88
N ALA A 186 3.51 11.80 6.52
CA ALA A 186 4.27 10.55 6.57
C ALA A 186 5.47 10.54 5.62
N MET A 187 5.37 11.12 4.42
CA MET A 187 6.50 11.27 3.51
C MET A 187 7.60 12.15 4.11
N LEU A 188 7.23 13.27 4.73
CA LEU A 188 8.16 14.17 5.38
C LEU A 188 8.89 13.50 6.56
N ASP A 189 8.13 12.82 7.43
CA ASP A 189 8.69 12.14 8.59
C ASP A 189 9.49 10.90 8.19
N GLY A 190 9.06 10.17 7.16
CA GLY A 190 9.81 9.06 6.58
C GLY A 190 11.14 9.50 5.94
N ALA A 191 11.19 10.70 5.37
CA ALA A 191 12.45 11.26 4.86
C ALA A 191 13.40 11.64 6.02
N ARG A 192 12.87 12.18 7.13
CA ARG A 192 13.66 12.48 8.35
C ARG A 192 14.21 11.18 8.97
N GLU A 193 13.41 10.13 9.03
CA GLU A 193 13.84 8.82 9.53
C GLU A 193 14.98 8.26 8.66
N ALA A 194 14.85 8.32 7.34
CA ALA A 194 15.87 7.88 6.40
C ALA A 194 17.19 8.66 6.58
N LEU A 195 17.10 9.98 6.78
CA LEU A 195 18.27 10.82 7.06
C LEU A 195 18.96 10.41 8.36
N SER A 196 18.20 10.21 9.43
CA SER A 196 18.73 9.76 10.73
C SER A 196 19.45 8.42 10.63
N ILE A 197 18.90 7.48 9.85
CA ILE A 197 19.56 6.19 9.58
C ILE A 197 20.88 6.39 8.83
N ALA A 198 20.88 7.22 7.76
CA ALA A 198 22.07 7.49 6.97
C ALA A 198 23.19 8.14 7.82
N GLU A 199 22.85 9.11 8.67
CA GLU A 199 23.78 9.76 9.58
C GLU A 199 24.39 8.78 10.60
N SER A 200 23.59 7.82 11.11
CA SER A 200 24.06 6.81 12.05
C SER A 200 25.03 5.80 11.44
N LEU A 201 24.99 5.64 10.11
CA LEU A 201 25.85 4.72 9.37
C LEU A 201 27.10 5.39 8.79
N SER A 202 27.18 6.74 8.81
CA SER A 202 28.33 7.47 8.31
C SER A 202 29.47 7.39 9.33
N PRO A 203 30.66 6.85 8.97
CA PRO A 203 31.82 6.91 9.85
C PRO A 203 32.23 8.37 10.03
N GLY A 204 32.36 8.84 11.28
CA GLY A 204 32.90 10.16 11.63
C GLY A 204 34.35 10.35 11.19
#